data_5734f67130394d79144078d73ef1191e
#
_entry.id   5734f67130394d79144078d73ef1191e
#
_cell.length_a   1.000
_cell.length_b   1.000
_cell.length_c   1.000
_cell.angle_alpha   90.00
_cell.angle_beta   90.00
_cell.angle_gamma   90.00
#
_symmetry.space_group_name_H-M   'P 1'
#
loop_
_entity.id
_entity.type
_entity.pdbx_description
1 polymer ?
#
loop_
_entity_poly.entity_id
_entity_poly.type
_entity_poly.pdbx_seq_one_letter_code
_entity_poly.pdbx_strand_id
1 'polypeptide(L)'
;MNKLKNFFKIGFYSSNIILIIFYLFPGSILGCFLYNDCYIQPQITRDFIISSNHFYSFIFLTSLGFFSFHNTKKINLLIFYLFLLSIILELFHIIIPNRGFEMRDLFGNIVGVILVILIYKIVIRYVKT
;
A
#
# COMPACT_ATOMS: atom_id res chain seq x y z
N MET A 1 6.45 15.07 20.61
CA MET A 1 6.58 15.08 19.14
C MET A 1 7.42 13.90 18.60
N ASN A 2 8.58 13.60 19.20
CA ASN A 2 9.43 12.47 18.75
C ASN A 2 8.81 11.08 18.94
N LYS A 3 8.08 10.84 20.04
CA LYS A 3 7.43 9.52 20.31
C LYS A 3 6.36 9.17 19.27
N LEU A 4 5.51 10.13 18.90
CA LEU A 4 4.47 9.93 17.89
C LEU A 4 5.07 9.65 16.50
N LYS A 5 6.11 10.40 16.13
CA LYS A 5 6.82 10.18 14.87
C LYS A 5 7.49 8.81 14.81
N ASN A 6 8.09 8.36 15.92
CA ASN A 6 8.67 7.02 16.00
C ASN A 6 7.60 5.92 15.92
N PHE A 7 6.44 6.14 16.53
CA PHE A 7 5.29 5.23 16.40
C PHE A 7 4.87 5.05 14.94
N PHE A 8 4.70 6.15 14.19
CA PHE A 8 4.37 6.08 12.77
C PHE A 8 5.47 5.41 11.93
N LYS A 9 6.75 5.62 12.26
CA LYS A 9 7.85 4.93 11.58
C LYS A 9 7.79 3.41 11.79
N ILE A 10 7.58 2.97 13.03
CA ILE A 10 7.43 1.56 13.33
C ILE A 10 6.23 1.00 12.57
N GLY A 11 5.09 1.71 12.62
CA GLY A 11 3.89 1.34 11.87
C GLY A 11 4.15 1.22 10.36
N PHE A 12 4.87 2.17 9.76
CA PHE A 12 5.22 2.14 8.35
C PHE A 12 6.08 0.92 7.99
N TYR A 13 7.16 0.68 8.73
CA TYR A 13 8.04 -0.45 8.44
C TYR A 13 7.36 -1.80 8.68
N SER A 14 6.59 -1.94 9.76
CA SER A 14 5.85 -3.16 10.04
C SER A 14 4.79 -3.43 8.97
N SER A 15 4.00 -2.41 8.60
CA SER A 15 2.99 -2.54 7.54
C SER A 15 3.60 -2.84 6.18
N ASN A 16 4.77 -2.26 5.89
CA ASN A 16 5.50 -2.56 4.66
C ASN A 16 5.90 -4.03 4.57
N ILE A 17 6.49 -4.57 5.64
CA ILE A 17 6.88 -5.99 5.71
C ILE A 17 5.64 -6.89 5.56
N ILE A 18 4.57 -6.60 6.31
CA ILE A 18 3.31 -7.37 6.24
C ILE A 18 2.73 -7.33 4.84
N LEU A 19 2.70 -6.16 4.20
CA LEU A 19 2.19 -6.00 2.85
C LEU A 19 3.01 -6.82 1.85
N ILE A 20 4.33 -6.77 1.91
CA ILE A 20 5.21 -7.58 1.06
C ILE A 20 4.92 -9.07 1.25
N ILE A 21 4.79 -9.54 2.48
CA ILE A 21 4.46 -10.94 2.78
C ILE A 21 3.11 -11.32 2.14
N PHE A 22 2.08 -10.48 2.28
CA PHE A 22 0.76 -10.74 1.72
C PHE A 22 0.76 -10.77 0.20
N TYR A 23 1.54 -9.90 -0.44
CA TYR A 23 1.66 -9.87 -1.90
C TYR A 23 2.45 -11.05 -2.46
N LEU A 24 3.51 -11.47 -1.78
CA LEU A 24 4.38 -12.55 -2.24
C LEU A 24 3.87 -13.96 -1.84
N PHE A 25 2.86 -14.05 -1.00
CA PHE A 25 2.30 -15.34 -0.61
C PHE A 25 1.53 -15.98 -1.77
N PRO A 26 1.74 -17.27 -2.05
CA PRO A 26 1.00 -17.98 -3.10
C PRO A 26 -0.46 -18.19 -2.69
N GLY A 27 -1.36 -17.39 -3.21
CA GLY A 27 -2.77 -17.37 -2.84
C GLY A 27 -3.10 -16.26 -1.84
N SER A 28 -4.03 -16.49 -0.94
CA SER A 28 -4.50 -15.51 0.04
C SER A 28 -4.29 -16.01 1.47
N ILE A 29 -3.40 -15.35 2.22
CA ILE A 29 -3.21 -15.64 3.65
C ILE A 29 -4.52 -15.45 4.42
N LEU A 30 -5.26 -14.36 4.13
CA LEU A 30 -6.53 -14.08 4.79
C LEU A 30 -7.60 -15.12 4.43
N GLY A 31 -7.62 -15.58 3.17
CA GLY A 31 -8.50 -16.65 2.75
C GLY A 31 -8.20 -17.95 3.46
N CYS A 32 -6.92 -18.33 3.57
CA CYS A 32 -6.49 -19.49 4.33
C CYS A 32 -6.99 -19.43 5.78
N PHE A 33 -6.84 -18.28 6.42
CA PHE A 33 -7.15 -18.11 7.84
C PHE A 33 -8.64 -17.99 8.11
N LEU A 34 -9.38 -17.21 7.31
CA LEU A 34 -10.79 -16.89 7.55
C LEU A 34 -11.74 -17.98 7.00
N TYR A 35 -11.37 -18.59 5.88
CA TYR A 35 -12.26 -19.50 5.14
C TYR A 35 -11.71 -20.93 5.01
N ASN A 36 -10.52 -21.21 5.55
CA ASN A 36 -9.77 -22.45 5.30
C ASN A 36 -9.58 -22.74 3.79
N ASP A 37 -9.57 -21.69 2.99
CA ASP A 37 -9.41 -21.76 1.54
C ASP A 37 -8.49 -20.63 1.07
N CYS A 38 -7.28 -20.99 0.67
CA CYS A 38 -6.25 -20.04 0.25
C CYS A 38 -6.49 -19.46 -1.16
N TYR A 39 -7.48 -19.95 -1.87
CA TYR A 39 -7.88 -19.41 -3.18
C TYR A 39 -8.89 -18.27 -3.07
N ILE A 40 -9.56 -18.14 -1.94
CA ILE A 40 -10.52 -17.07 -1.70
C ILE A 40 -9.79 -15.83 -1.21
N GLN A 41 -9.92 -14.72 -1.94
CA GLN A 41 -9.42 -13.41 -1.54
C GLN A 41 -10.55 -12.61 -0.88
N PRO A 42 -10.54 -12.42 0.46
CA PRO A 42 -11.50 -11.51 1.10
C PRO A 42 -11.36 -10.10 0.56
N GLN A 43 -12.47 -9.44 0.28
CA GLN A 43 -12.50 -8.08 -0.23
C GLN A 43 -12.99 -7.12 0.86
N ILE A 44 -12.33 -5.96 0.99
CA ILE A 44 -12.74 -4.89 1.90
C ILE A 44 -14.02 -4.26 1.37
N THR A 45 -14.06 -3.95 0.08
CA THR A 45 -15.26 -3.53 -0.65
C THR A 45 -15.28 -4.21 -2.02
N ARG A 46 -16.40 -4.16 -2.72
CA ARG A 46 -16.46 -4.62 -4.11
C ARG A 46 -15.45 -3.87 -4.96
N ASP A 47 -14.79 -4.62 -5.84
CA ASP A 47 -13.97 -4.02 -6.89
C ASP A 47 -14.87 -3.20 -7.84
N PHE A 48 -14.32 -2.07 -8.29
CA PHE A 48 -14.96 -1.23 -9.28
C PHE A 48 -14.12 -1.20 -10.56
N ILE A 49 -13.53 -0.06 -10.90
CA ILE A 49 -12.57 0.04 -12.02
C ILE A 49 -11.20 -0.49 -11.59
N ILE A 50 -10.89 -0.34 -10.31
CA ILE A 50 -9.63 -0.76 -9.68
C ILE A 50 -9.93 -1.75 -8.56
N SER A 51 -8.92 -2.54 -8.21
CA SER A 51 -9.00 -3.48 -7.09
C SER A 51 -9.05 -2.75 -5.75
N SER A 52 -10.09 -3.01 -4.98
CA SER A 52 -10.32 -2.35 -3.69
C SER A 52 -9.24 -2.68 -2.66
N ASN A 53 -8.86 -3.94 -2.52
CA ASN A 53 -7.86 -4.38 -1.57
C ASN A 53 -6.51 -3.71 -1.82
N HIS A 54 -6.08 -3.64 -3.07
CA HIS A 54 -4.84 -3.02 -3.51
C HIS A 54 -4.86 -1.51 -3.26
N PHE A 55 -5.96 -0.86 -3.60
CA PHE A 55 -6.17 0.56 -3.38
C PHE A 55 -6.07 0.95 -1.89
N TYR A 56 -6.83 0.28 -1.02
CA TYR A 56 -6.80 0.58 0.42
C TYR A 56 -5.46 0.24 1.09
N SER A 57 -4.82 -0.85 0.68
CA SER A 57 -3.51 -1.24 1.20
C SER A 57 -2.45 -0.17 0.93
N PHE A 58 -2.43 0.37 -0.30
CA PHE A 58 -1.48 1.42 -0.66
C PHE A 58 -1.84 2.80 -0.10
N ILE A 59 -3.13 3.13 0.08
CA ILE A 59 -3.53 4.32 0.84
C ILE A 59 -2.98 4.23 2.27
N PHE A 60 -3.20 3.11 2.94
CA PHE A 60 -2.77 2.92 4.33
C PHE A 60 -1.25 3.03 4.46
N LEU A 61 -0.50 2.27 3.66
CA LEU A 61 0.96 2.29 3.69
C LEU A 61 1.52 3.68 3.38
N THR A 62 1.00 4.34 2.34
CA THR A 62 1.44 5.67 1.93
C THR A 62 1.16 6.70 3.02
N SER A 63 -0.01 6.64 3.66
CA SER A 63 -0.36 7.54 4.77
C SER A 63 0.61 7.41 5.94
N LEU A 64 0.92 6.18 6.36
CA LEU A 64 1.90 5.94 7.41
C LEU A 64 3.29 6.47 7.04
N GLY A 65 3.70 6.29 5.78
CA GLY A 65 4.94 6.83 5.26
C GLY A 65 4.99 8.36 5.34
N PHE A 66 3.93 9.03 4.91
CA PHE A 66 3.85 10.50 4.97
C PHE A 66 3.85 11.02 6.42
N PHE A 67 3.08 10.42 7.33
CA PHE A 67 3.14 10.78 8.76
C PHE A 67 4.52 10.59 9.37
N SER A 68 5.30 9.61 8.87
CA SER A 68 6.64 9.33 9.35
C SER A 68 7.70 10.29 8.81
N PHE A 69 7.58 10.71 7.55
CA PHE A 69 8.66 11.38 6.80
C PHE A 69 8.30 12.76 6.24
N HIS A 70 7.07 13.30 6.48
CA HIS A 70 6.59 14.55 5.89
C HIS A 70 7.56 15.69 6.11
N ASN A 71 8.18 16.03 7.05
CA ASN A 71 9.11 17.17 7.22
C ASN A 71 10.59 16.73 7.11
N THR A 72 10.90 15.79 6.24
CA THR A 72 12.26 15.32 6.05
C THR A 72 12.69 15.40 4.58
N LYS A 73 13.98 15.51 4.35
CA LYS A 73 14.56 15.43 3.00
C LYS A 73 14.30 14.09 2.30
N LYS A 74 13.83 13.09 3.06
CA LYS A 74 13.55 11.74 2.56
C LYS A 74 12.18 11.58 1.90
N ILE A 75 11.33 12.61 1.90
CA ILE A 75 9.97 12.53 1.34
C ILE A 75 9.97 12.14 -0.14
N ASN A 76 10.86 12.69 -0.95
CA ASN A 76 10.95 12.35 -2.37
C ASN A 76 11.42 10.91 -2.58
N LEU A 77 12.35 10.43 -1.76
CA LEU A 77 12.80 9.05 -1.78
C LEU A 77 11.66 8.10 -1.38
N LEU A 78 10.85 8.48 -0.38
CA LEU A 78 9.66 7.72 0.01
C LEU A 78 8.66 7.60 -1.14
N ILE A 79 8.36 8.71 -1.82
CA ILE A 79 7.44 8.71 -2.97
C ILE A 79 7.95 7.79 -4.07
N PHE A 80 9.22 7.91 -4.43
CA PHE A 80 9.84 7.03 -5.43
C PHE A 80 9.75 5.56 -5.01
N TYR A 81 10.09 5.25 -3.76
CA TYR A 81 10.00 3.91 -3.21
C TYR A 81 8.58 3.33 -3.30
N LEU A 82 7.55 4.11 -2.92
CA LEU A 82 6.17 3.65 -2.93
C LEU A 82 5.66 3.35 -4.36
N PHE A 83 6.02 4.18 -5.34
CA PHE A 83 5.71 3.89 -6.75
C PHE A 83 6.45 2.65 -7.25
N LEU A 84 7.73 2.53 -6.93
CA LEU A 84 8.52 1.36 -7.33
C LEU A 84 7.95 0.08 -6.69
N LEU A 85 7.62 0.13 -5.40
CA LEU A 85 7.01 -0.98 -4.67
C LEU A 85 5.66 -1.38 -5.29
N SER A 86 4.81 -0.40 -5.62
CA SER A 86 3.49 -0.64 -6.21
C SER A 86 3.56 -1.41 -7.53
N ILE A 87 4.59 -1.13 -8.33
CA ILE A 87 4.79 -1.79 -9.62
C ILE A 87 5.45 -3.16 -9.43
N ILE A 88 6.51 -3.23 -8.64
CA ILE A 88 7.31 -4.45 -8.47
C ILE A 88 6.47 -5.57 -7.84
N LEU A 89 5.70 -5.27 -6.80
CA LEU A 89 4.88 -6.27 -6.14
C LEU A 89 3.85 -6.89 -7.09
N GLU A 90 3.26 -6.07 -7.96
CA GLU A 90 2.30 -6.59 -8.95
C GLU A 90 3.00 -7.40 -10.04
N LEU A 91 4.18 -6.98 -10.49
CA LEU A 91 4.96 -7.77 -11.46
C LEU A 91 5.37 -9.14 -10.91
N PHE A 92 5.64 -9.25 -9.62
CA PHE A 92 5.93 -10.54 -8.99
C PHE A 92 4.76 -11.52 -9.09
N HIS A 93 3.52 -11.07 -9.20
CA HIS A 93 2.37 -11.95 -9.41
C HIS A 93 2.45 -12.78 -10.70
N ILE A 94 3.27 -12.38 -11.67
CA ILE A 94 3.53 -13.18 -12.89
C ILE A 94 4.19 -14.53 -12.57
N ILE A 95 5.04 -14.57 -11.54
CA ILE A 95 5.86 -15.75 -11.21
C ILE A 95 5.40 -16.48 -9.94
N ILE A 96 4.53 -15.87 -9.14
CA ILE A 96 4.05 -16.48 -7.90
C ILE A 96 2.92 -17.46 -8.22
N PRO A 97 2.99 -18.72 -7.73
CA PRO A 97 1.91 -19.69 -7.91
C PRO A 97 0.58 -19.17 -7.33
N ASN A 98 -0.52 -19.50 -7.98
CA ASN A 98 -1.89 -19.12 -7.60
C ASN A 98 -2.12 -17.59 -7.52
N ARG A 99 -1.27 -16.81 -8.18
CA ARG A 99 -1.41 -15.38 -8.41
C ARG A 99 -1.36 -15.11 -9.91
N GLY A 100 -1.92 -13.99 -10.31
CA GLY A 100 -1.86 -13.51 -11.69
C GLY A 100 -1.67 -12.01 -11.70
N PHE A 101 -0.92 -11.51 -12.68
CA PHE A 101 -0.81 -10.08 -12.92
C PHE A 101 -2.17 -9.54 -13.41
N GLU A 102 -2.68 -8.53 -12.74
CA GLU A 102 -3.90 -7.83 -13.13
C GLU A 102 -3.68 -6.32 -13.23
N MET A 103 -4.05 -5.74 -14.36
CA MET A 103 -3.97 -4.28 -14.54
C MET A 103 -4.81 -3.52 -13.51
N ARG A 104 -5.93 -4.10 -13.06
CA ARG A 104 -6.79 -3.52 -12.03
C ARG A 104 -6.09 -3.40 -10.68
N ASP A 105 -5.27 -4.38 -10.34
CA ASP A 105 -4.48 -4.43 -9.11
C ASP A 105 -3.36 -3.41 -9.17
N LEU A 106 -2.64 -3.37 -10.29
CA LEU A 106 -1.60 -2.36 -10.53
C LEU A 106 -2.15 -0.93 -10.43
N PHE A 107 -3.29 -0.66 -11.08
CA PHE A 107 -3.94 0.64 -10.97
C PHE A 107 -4.43 0.94 -9.56
N GLY A 108 -4.94 -0.05 -8.84
CA GLY A 108 -5.31 0.08 -7.43
C GLY A 108 -4.13 0.55 -6.58
N ASN A 109 -2.98 -0.11 -6.71
CA ASN A 109 -1.75 0.26 -6.03
C ASN A 109 -1.34 1.71 -6.33
N ILE A 110 -1.22 2.06 -7.62
CA ILE A 110 -0.75 3.37 -8.07
C ILE A 110 -1.71 4.49 -7.66
N VAL A 111 -3.01 4.30 -7.86
CA VAL A 111 -4.04 5.31 -7.51
C VAL A 111 -4.08 5.53 -6.00
N GLY A 112 -3.89 4.47 -5.20
CA GLY A 112 -3.77 4.59 -3.74
C GLY A 112 -2.62 5.51 -3.32
N VAL A 113 -1.45 5.34 -3.93
CA VAL A 113 -0.29 6.23 -3.69
C VAL A 113 -0.58 7.66 -4.12
N ILE A 114 -1.10 7.86 -5.34
CA ILE A 114 -1.37 9.18 -5.90
C ILE A 114 -2.39 9.94 -5.04
N LEU A 115 -3.45 9.30 -4.61
CA LEU A 115 -4.50 9.93 -3.80
C LEU A 115 -3.92 10.54 -2.53
N VAL A 116 -3.09 9.80 -1.81
CA VAL A 116 -2.47 10.29 -0.56
C VAL A 116 -1.52 11.45 -0.84
N ILE A 117 -0.73 11.39 -1.93
CA ILE A 117 0.16 12.48 -2.33
C ILE A 117 -0.64 13.76 -2.62
N LEU A 118 -1.77 13.64 -3.32
CA LEU A 118 -2.64 14.77 -3.65
C LEU A 118 -3.24 15.39 -2.39
N ILE A 119 -3.80 14.57 -1.50
CA ILE A 119 -4.34 15.02 -0.21
C ILE A 119 -3.26 15.74 0.60
N TYR A 120 -2.07 15.17 0.69
CA TYR A 120 -0.95 15.76 1.41
C TYR A 120 -0.57 17.13 0.85
N LYS A 121 -0.46 17.26 -0.49
CA LYS A 121 -0.16 18.54 -1.14
C LYS A 121 -1.23 19.59 -0.88
N ILE A 122 -2.51 19.20 -0.91
CA ILE A 122 -3.64 20.08 -0.60
C ILE A 122 -3.55 20.57 0.84
N VAL A 123 -3.42 19.65 1.80
CA VAL A 123 -3.35 19.99 3.23
C VAL A 123 -2.19 20.95 3.52
N ILE A 124 -0.99 20.68 3.00
CA ILE A 124 0.16 21.57 3.21
C ILE A 124 -0.08 22.97 2.62
N ARG A 125 -0.74 23.05 1.47
CA ARG A 125 -1.04 24.35 0.85
C ARG A 125 -1.98 25.18 1.73
N TYR A 126 -2.99 24.56 2.34
CA TYR A 126 -3.93 25.27 3.22
C TYR A 126 -3.37 25.59 4.61
N VAL A 127 -2.49 24.74 5.15
CA VAL A 127 -1.87 24.98 6.47
C VAL A 127 -0.78 26.05 6.43
N LYS A 128 -0.19 26.32 5.26
CA LYS A 128 0.84 27.36 5.09
C LYS A 128 0.27 28.74 4.72
N THR A 129 -1.05 28.84 4.49
CA THR A 129 -1.74 30.12 4.29
C THR A 129 -2.29 30.63 5.60
#